data_fc9ab7024c70f72b211b6aadc20ff7de
#
_entry.id   fc9ab7024c70f72b211b6aadc20ff7de
#
_cell.length_a   1.000
_cell.length_b   1.000
_cell.length_c   1.000
_cell.angle_alpha   90.00
_cell.angle_beta   90.00
_cell.angle_gamma   90.00
#
_symmetry.space_group_name_H-M   'P 1'
#
loop_
_entity.id
_entity.type
_entity.pdbx_description
1 polymer ?
#
loop_
_entity_poly.entity_id
_entity_poly.type
_entity_poly.pdbx_seq_one_letter_code
_entity_poly.pdbx_strand_id
1 'polypeptide(L)'
;MNCWAEFRTAMVVAKHGSASAAASELGLHRATVSRHIEVVEASLGTTLFLRHARGVKLTDAGQEMLEVAGRVEDMLIDLKGRTRSRIGQLSGDLILTALKGVAPLLMPAIREYNTAYPEINVSLRTGSELAQLEYGEAHIAIRAGMKPSAAEYVARPLRRVQFGYFAHRDYLKSVNGKKKPSLSHYDYIGPTTDTDINRSPYVKWLYSYVPNPHFVLRLNDFEASLPAILAKVGVGALADHIAADFDELAPVIPPSRDTSVPLWIVTHRDLKNVAKVEEFVRIVSEVNGAIEEC
;
A
#
# COMPACT_ATOMS: atom_id res chain seq x y z
N MET A 1 9.32 15.09 -30.69
CA MET A 1 8.97 15.81 -29.46
C MET A 1 10.26 16.33 -28.81
N ASN A 2 10.55 17.63 -28.91
CA ASN A 2 11.79 18.24 -28.37
C ASN A 2 11.48 19.15 -27.16
N CYS A 3 10.55 18.75 -26.28
CA CYS A 3 10.06 19.60 -25.17
C CYS A 3 10.23 18.93 -23.80
N TRP A 4 11.30 18.16 -23.59
CA TRP A 4 11.53 17.46 -22.31
C TRP A 4 11.71 18.43 -21.14
N ALA A 5 12.39 19.56 -21.33
CA ALA A 5 12.56 20.57 -20.29
C ALA A 5 11.22 21.20 -19.89
N GLU A 6 10.33 21.38 -20.82
CA GLU A 6 8.98 21.90 -20.61
C GLU A 6 8.11 20.88 -19.86
N PHE A 7 8.18 19.58 -20.22
CA PHE A 7 7.50 18.52 -19.47
C PHE A 7 7.98 18.45 -18.01
N ARG A 8 9.31 18.53 -17.78
CA ARG A 8 9.87 18.59 -16.43
C ARG A 8 9.33 19.79 -15.65
N THR A 9 9.23 20.96 -16.30
CA THR A 9 8.66 22.16 -15.68
C THR A 9 7.19 21.95 -15.30
N ALA A 10 6.38 21.38 -16.21
CA ALA A 10 4.97 21.09 -15.95
C ALA A 10 4.81 20.09 -14.79
N MET A 11 5.66 19.06 -14.70
CA MET A 11 5.67 18.11 -13.58
C MET A 11 5.96 18.79 -12.25
N VAL A 12 6.93 19.70 -12.18
CA VAL A 12 7.23 20.44 -10.95
C VAL A 12 6.08 21.35 -10.57
N VAL A 13 5.42 22.01 -11.54
CA VAL A 13 4.21 22.80 -11.28
C VAL A 13 3.08 21.93 -10.72
N ALA A 14 2.91 20.71 -11.24
CA ALA A 14 1.91 19.76 -10.76
C ALA A 14 2.19 19.34 -9.31
N LYS A 15 3.44 19.04 -8.98
CA LYS A 15 3.87 18.66 -7.62
C LYS A 15 3.61 19.77 -6.59
N HIS A 16 3.85 21.04 -6.96
CA HIS A 16 3.71 22.19 -6.05
C HIS A 16 2.34 22.87 -6.08
N GLY A 17 1.49 22.57 -7.05
CA GLY A 17 0.22 23.26 -7.23
C GLY A 17 0.34 24.76 -7.55
N SER A 18 1.55 25.25 -7.86
CA SER A 18 1.84 26.67 -8.06
C SER A 18 3.00 26.91 -9.03
N ALA A 19 2.76 27.71 -10.07
CA ALA A 19 3.80 28.13 -11.00
C ALA A 19 4.90 28.97 -10.35
N SER A 20 4.59 29.71 -9.28
CA SER A 20 5.57 30.51 -8.54
C SER A 20 6.51 29.64 -7.70
N ALA A 21 5.97 28.62 -7.04
CA ALA A 21 6.77 27.66 -6.28
C ALA A 21 7.69 26.85 -7.19
N ALA A 22 7.15 26.37 -8.32
CA ALA A 22 7.93 25.67 -9.34
C ALA A 22 9.05 26.56 -9.95
N ALA A 23 8.77 27.82 -10.19
CA ALA A 23 9.77 28.78 -10.67
C ALA A 23 10.93 28.94 -9.68
N SER A 24 10.62 29.02 -8.39
CA SER A 24 11.64 29.08 -7.32
C SER A 24 12.50 27.83 -7.28
N GLU A 25 11.90 26.64 -7.34
CA GLU A 25 12.63 25.36 -7.32
C GLU A 25 13.54 25.18 -8.54
N LEU A 26 13.02 25.54 -9.71
CA LEU A 26 13.75 25.35 -10.98
C LEU A 26 14.75 26.48 -11.29
N GLY A 27 14.79 27.55 -10.49
CA GLY A 27 15.61 28.74 -10.76
C GLY A 27 15.18 29.47 -12.05
N LEU A 28 13.88 29.43 -12.39
CA LEU A 28 13.31 30.04 -13.58
C LEU A 28 12.44 31.26 -13.22
N HIS A 29 12.21 32.12 -14.22
CA HIS A 29 11.19 33.15 -14.09
C HIS A 29 9.79 32.56 -14.26
N ARG A 30 8.80 33.07 -13.52
CA ARG A 30 7.38 32.64 -13.61
C ARG A 30 6.85 32.68 -15.05
N ALA A 31 7.24 33.71 -15.83
CA ALA A 31 6.85 33.83 -17.24
C ALA A 31 7.38 32.64 -18.09
N THR A 32 8.61 32.17 -17.81
CA THR A 32 9.20 31.00 -18.46
C THR A 32 8.43 29.73 -18.11
N VAL A 33 8.07 29.56 -16.84
CA VAL A 33 7.25 28.41 -16.38
C VAL A 33 5.90 28.41 -17.11
N SER A 34 5.21 29.56 -17.19
CA SER A 34 3.94 29.66 -17.91
C SER A 34 4.08 29.31 -19.37
N ARG A 35 5.12 29.77 -20.05
CA ARG A 35 5.40 29.45 -21.45
C ARG A 35 5.69 27.96 -21.64
N HIS A 36 6.42 27.33 -20.73
CA HIS A 36 6.69 25.88 -20.78
C HIS A 36 5.39 25.07 -20.68
N ILE A 37 4.46 25.47 -19.81
CA ILE A 37 3.16 24.83 -19.71
C ILE A 37 2.41 24.95 -21.05
N GLU A 38 2.33 26.15 -21.62
CA GLU A 38 1.67 26.39 -22.91
C GLU A 38 2.25 25.53 -24.04
N VAL A 39 3.58 25.37 -24.07
CA VAL A 39 4.27 24.50 -25.06
C VAL A 39 3.85 23.04 -24.88
N VAL A 40 3.79 22.54 -23.64
CA VAL A 40 3.38 21.16 -23.38
C VAL A 40 1.91 20.95 -23.72
N GLU A 41 1.01 21.84 -23.29
CA GLU A 41 -0.42 21.79 -23.62
C GLU A 41 -0.66 21.83 -25.11
N ALA A 42 0.05 22.70 -25.83
CA ALA A 42 -0.01 22.76 -27.29
C ALA A 42 0.50 21.48 -27.95
N SER A 43 1.57 20.87 -27.43
CA SER A 43 2.14 19.63 -27.98
C SER A 43 1.24 18.42 -27.78
N LEU A 44 0.45 18.41 -26.70
CA LEU A 44 -0.50 17.34 -26.36
C LEU A 44 -1.91 17.62 -26.91
N GLY A 45 -2.18 18.85 -27.34
CA GLY A 45 -3.51 19.25 -27.83
C GLY A 45 -4.58 19.32 -26.76
N THR A 46 -4.19 19.41 -25.46
CA THR A 46 -5.12 19.42 -24.34
C THR A 46 -4.61 20.29 -23.18
N THR A 47 -5.54 20.78 -22.36
CA THR A 47 -5.22 21.57 -21.15
C THR A 47 -4.85 20.64 -20.01
N LEU A 48 -3.72 20.90 -19.36
CA LEU A 48 -3.21 20.11 -18.23
C LEU A 48 -3.58 20.74 -16.88
N PHE A 49 -3.76 22.07 -16.83
CA PHE A 49 -3.94 22.81 -15.59
C PHE A 49 -5.19 23.70 -15.63
N LEU A 50 -6.01 23.61 -14.60
CA LEU A 50 -7.08 24.53 -14.29
C LEU A 50 -6.55 25.62 -13.35
N ARG A 51 -6.64 26.89 -13.77
CA ARG A 51 -6.17 28.03 -12.97
C ARG A 51 -7.24 28.46 -11.96
N HIS A 52 -6.82 28.64 -10.70
CA HIS A 52 -7.65 29.16 -9.62
C HIS A 52 -6.96 30.33 -8.93
N ALA A 53 -7.71 31.09 -8.12
CA ALA A 53 -7.16 32.21 -7.34
C ALA A 53 -6.04 31.77 -6.36
N ARG A 54 -6.00 30.50 -5.94
CA ARG A 54 -5.04 29.95 -4.99
C ARG A 54 -3.94 29.08 -5.62
N GLY A 55 -3.87 28.98 -6.95
CA GLY A 55 -2.91 28.13 -7.65
C GLY A 55 -3.46 27.42 -8.87
N VAL A 56 -2.96 26.23 -9.15
CA VAL A 56 -3.40 25.40 -10.27
C VAL A 56 -3.86 24.02 -9.75
N LYS A 57 -4.89 23.47 -10.41
CA LYS A 57 -5.36 22.10 -10.21
C LYS A 57 -5.14 21.33 -11.52
N LEU A 58 -4.79 20.06 -11.43
CA LEU A 58 -4.65 19.20 -12.61
C LEU A 58 -6.02 18.86 -13.21
N THR A 59 -6.04 18.75 -14.54
CA THR A 59 -7.09 18.05 -15.29
C THR A 59 -6.76 16.54 -15.28
N ASP A 60 -7.66 15.70 -15.82
CA ASP A 60 -7.36 14.27 -15.99
C ASP A 60 -6.12 14.06 -16.88
N ALA A 61 -6.01 14.82 -17.98
CA ALA A 61 -4.81 14.81 -18.83
C ALA A 61 -3.56 15.32 -18.10
N GLY A 62 -3.72 16.31 -17.20
CA GLY A 62 -2.64 16.80 -16.35
C GLY A 62 -2.17 15.75 -15.36
N GLN A 63 -3.10 14.97 -14.83
CA GLN A 63 -2.79 13.85 -13.95
C GLN A 63 -2.00 12.78 -14.70
N GLU A 64 -2.47 12.35 -15.87
CA GLU A 64 -1.79 11.39 -16.75
C GLU A 64 -0.37 11.88 -17.12
N MET A 65 -0.24 13.16 -17.46
CA MET A 65 1.09 13.77 -17.75
C MET A 65 2.03 13.67 -16.55
N LEU A 66 1.55 14.01 -15.35
CA LEU A 66 2.35 13.93 -14.11
C LEU A 66 2.88 12.52 -13.87
N GLU A 67 2.05 11.53 -14.10
CA GLU A 67 2.34 10.12 -13.93
C GLU A 67 3.44 9.63 -14.90
N VAL A 68 3.25 9.92 -16.18
CA VAL A 68 4.22 9.55 -17.22
C VAL A 68 5.55 10.27 -16.97
N ALA A 69 5.52 11.57 -16.68
CA ALA A 69 6.72 12.35 -16.41
C ALA A 69 7.47 11.86 -15.16
N GLY A 70 6.74 11.46 -14.11
CA GLY A 70 7.33 10.87 -12.91
C GLY A 70 8.07 9.57 -13.18
N ARG A 71 7.47 8.66 -13.96
CA ARG A 71 8.15 7.41 -14.37
C ARG A 71 9.41 7.66 -15.19
N VAL A 72 9.38 8.63 -16.08
CA VAL A 72 10.57 8.99 -16.86
C VAL A 72 11.66 9.58 -15.97
N GLU A 73 11.31 10.42 -14.98
CA GLU A 73 12.26 10.94 -14.00
C GLU A 73 12.93 9.79 -13.22
N ASP A 74 12.16 8.82 -12.74
CA ASP A 74 12.69 7.63 -12.06
C ASP A 74 13.64 6.82 -12.96
N MET A 75 13.25 6.59 -14.21
CA MET A 75 14.11 5.89 -15.18
C MET A 75 15.42 6.63 -15.46
N LEU A 76 15.41 7.96 -15.49
CA LEU A 76 16.61 8.78 -15.67
C LEU A 76 17.50 8.78 -14.42
N ILE A 77 16.90 8.78 -13.22
CA ILE A 77 17.62 8.64 -11.94
C ILE A 77 18.31 7.27 -11.90
N ASP A 78 17.60 6.21 -12.26
CA ASP A 78 18.13 4.86 -12.30
C ASP A 78 19.26 4.73 -13.34
N LEU A 79 19.10 5.28 -14.57
CA LEU A 79 20.14 5.34 -15.56
C LEU A 79 21.40 6.07 -15.04
N LYS A 80 21.21 7.21 -14.37
CA LYS A 80 22.29 7.96 -13.73
C LYS A 80 22.96 7.17 -12.61
N GLY A 81 22.18 6.42 -11.84
CA GLY A 81 22.68 5.47 -10.84
C GLY A 81 23.53 4.38 -11.47
N ARG A 82 23.04 3.69 -12.51
CA ARG A 82 23.77 2.63 -13.23
C ARG A 82 25.01 3.14 -13.94
N THR A 83 25.00 4.34 -14.50
CA THR A 83 26.16 4.92 -15.19
C THR A 83 27.22 5.45 -14.22
N ARG A 84 26.83 5.86 -13.00
CA ARG A 84 27.76 6.23 -11.92
C ARG A 84 28.26 5.01 -11.15
N SER A 85 27.47 3.95 -11.09
CA SER A 85 27.83 2.76 -10.33
C SER A 85 28.66 1.75 -11.14
N ARG A 86 29.89 2.12 -11.42
CA ARG A 86 30.97 1.17 -11.11
C ARG A 86 31.06 0.91 -9.60
N ILE A 87 30.28 1.58 -8.76
CA ILE A 87 30.16 1.41 -7.32
C ILE A 87 28.71 1.78 -6.94
N GLY A 88 27.87 0.80 -6.77
CA GLY A 88 26.51 0.63 -6.36
C GLY A 88 25.83 1.62 -5.38
N GLN A 89 25.73 2.88 -5.69
CA GLN A 89 24.92 3.82 -4.89
C GLN A 89 23.59 4.08 -5.58
N LEU A 90 22.57 3.33 -5.15
CA LEU A 90 21.18 3.63 -5.45
C LEU A 90 20.76 4.86 -4.64
N SER A 91 20.00 5.78 -5.23
CA SER A 91 19.54 7.01 -4.56
C SER A 91 18.15 7.44 -5.05
N GLY A 92 17.51 8.35 -4.32
CA GLY A 92 16.20 8.90 -4.61
C GLY A 92 15.09 8.31 -3.75
N ASP A 93 13.83 8.51 -4.17
CA ASP A 93 12.67 8.05 -3.40
C ASP A 93 12.20 6.66 -3.83
N LEU A 94 11.85 5.81 -2.86
CA LEU A 94 11.12 4.57 -3.04
C LEU A 94 9.79 4.64 -2.32
N ILE A 95 8.70 4.69 -3.08
CA ILE A 95 7.34 4.81 -2.54
C ILE A 95 6.69 3.43 -2.55
N LEU A 96 6.32 2.97 -1.35
CA LEU A 96 5.61 1.71 -1.11
C LEU A 96 4.17 2.00 -0.72
N THR A 97 3.24 1.11 -1.08
CA THR A 97 1.87 1.14 -0.55
C THR A 97 1.46 -0.24 -0.07
N ALA A 98 0.75 -0.30 1.04
CA ALA A 98 0.26 -1.54 1.64
C ALA A 98 -1.01 -1.31 2.46
N LEU A 99 -1.76 -2.37 2.74
CA LEU A 99 -2.76 -2.35 3.81
C LEU A 99 -2.05 -2.11 5.15
N LYS A 100 -2.68 -1.36 6.06
CA LYS A 100 -2.10 -1.06 7.38
C LYS A 100 -1.72 -2.34 8.14
N GLY A 101 -2.60 -3.35 8.16
CA GLY A 101 -2.33 -4.65 8.81
C GLY A 101 -1.20 -5.47 8.17
N VAL A 102 -0.74 -5.09 6.97
CA VAL A 102 0.42 -5.72 6.29
C VAL A 102 1.71 -4.96 6.58
N ALA A 103 1.62 -3.69 6.96
CA ALA A 103 2.79 -2.85 7.20
C ALA A 103 3.81 -3.46 8.19
N PRO A 104 3.43 -4.10 9.32
CA PRO A 104 4.39 -4.73 10.23
C PRO A 104 5.29 -5.76 9.55
N LEU A 105 4.77 -6.52 8.58
CA LEU A 105 5.51 -7.54 7.83
C LEU A 105 6.60 -6.95 6.92
N LEU A 106 6.50 -5.66 6.59
CA LEU A 106 7.46 -4.96 5.73
C LEU A 106 8.60 -4.31 6.52
N MET A 107 8.41 -4.07 7.83
CA MET A 107 9.40 -3.34 8.64
C MET A 107 10.80 -3.99 8.66
N PRO A 108 10.95 -5.32 8.80
CA PRO A 108 12.26 -5.95 8.72
C PRO A 108 12.95 -5.73 7.37
N ALA A 109 12.21 -5.85 6.27
CA ALA A 109 12.74 -5.64 4.93
C ALA A 109 13.10 -4.15 4.68
N ILE A 110 12.28 -3.22 5.15
CA ILE A 110 12.58 -1.78 5.06
C ILE A 110 13.85 -1.44 5.84
N ARG A 111 14.03 -2.01 7.04
CA ARG A 111 15.24 -1.83 7.84
C ARG A 111 16.48 -2.34 7.10
N GLU A 112 16.42 -3.55 6.56
CA GLU A 112 17.53 -4.14 5.81
C GLU A 112 17.87 -3.31 4.58
N TYR A 113 16.82 -2.90 3.83
CA TYR A 113 16.97 -2.07 2.65
C TYR A 113 17.61 -0.71 2.94
N ASN A 114 17.15 -0.01 3.99
CA ASN A 114 17.72 1.28 4.40
C ASN A 114 19.19 1.15 4.88
N THR A 115 19.55 0.00 5.45
CA THR A 115 20.93 -0.28 5.83
C THR A 115 21.83 -0.49 4.61
N ALA A 116 21.31 -1.19 3.59
CA ALA A 116 22.05 -1.45 2.36
C ALA A 116 22.12 -0.24 1.42
N TYR A 117 21.09 0.60 1.43
CA TYR A 117 20.93 1.73 0.50
C TYR A 117 20.54 3.03 1.23
N PRO A 118 21.46 3.64 2.00
CA PRO A 118 21.17 4.78 2.86
C PRO A 118 20.80 6.07 2.11
N GLU A 119 21.12 6.15 0.81
CA GLU A 119 20.78 7.29 -0.05
C GLU A 119 19.36 7.20 -0.64
N ILE A 120 18.61 6.13 -0.32
CA ILE A 120 17.23 5.98 -0.73
C ILE A 120 16.30 6.40 0.42
N ASN A 121 15.38 7.31 0.12
CA ASN A 121 14.32 7.70 1.03
C ASN A 121 13.09 6.79 0.81
N VAL A 122 12.84 5.87 1.75
CA VAL A 122 11.70 4.96 1.67
C VAL A 122 10.46 5.61 2.29
N SER A 123 9.39 5.71 1.51
CA SER A 123 8.07 6.17 1.97
C SER A 123 7.08 5.02 1.92
N LEU A 124 6.46 4.67 3.06
CA LEU A 124 5.38 3.70 3.13
C LEU A 124 4.04 4.40 3.35
N ARG A 125 3.15 4.31 2.36
CA ARG A 125 1.77 4.78 2.44
C ARG A 125 0.86 3.61 2.80
N THR A 126 0.09 3.74 3.87
CA THR A 126 -0.83 2.68 4.30
C THR A 126 -2.27 3.12 4.16
N GLY A 127 -3.12 2.23 3.64
CA GLY A 127 -4.55 2.51 3.45
C GLY A 127 -5.26 1.35 2.79
N SER A 128 -6.59 1.43 2.76
CA SER A 128 -7.46 0.48 2.05
C SER A 128 -7.62 0.82 0.56
N GLU A 129 -7.36 2.06 0.19
CA GLU A 129 -7.43 2.50 -1.21
C GLU A 129 -6.32 1.86 -2.04
N LEU A 130 -6.69 1.40 -3.21
CA LEU A 130 -5.73 0.87 -4.17
C LEU A 130 -4.97 2.04 -4.78
N ALA A 131 -3.71 2.26 -4.35
CA ALA A 131 -2.85 3.20 -5.07
C ALA A 131 -2.74 2.73 -6.53
N GLN A 132 -2.94 3.66 -7.42
CA GLN A 132 -2.89 3.41 -8.86
C GLN A 132 -1.40 3.47 -9.26
N LEU A 133 -0.78 2.29 -9.41
CA LEU A 133 0.64 2.17 -9.79
C LEU A 133 0.89 2.71 -11.20
N GLU A 134 -0.12 2.59 -12.08
CA GLU A 134 -0.11 3.17 -13.42
C GLU A 134 0.05 4.70 -13.37
N TYR A 135 -0.36 5.32 -12.28
CA TYR A 135 -0.32 6.77 -12.10
C TYR A 135 0.92 7.27 -11.34
N GLY A 136 1.88 6.38 -11.10
CA GLY A 136 3.11 6.75 -10.39
C GLY A 136 2.92 7.11 -8.91
N GLU A 137 1.75 6.82 -8.34
CA GLU A 137 1.47 7.08 -6.92
C GLU A 137 2.35 6.25 -5.99
N ALA A 138 2.81 5.07 -6.47
CA ALA A 138 3.77 4.24 -5.77
C ALA A 138 4.61 3.42 -6.77
N HIS A 139 5.81 3.02 -6.34
CA HIS A 139 6.69 2.14 -7.11
C HIS A 139 6.33 0.67 -6.90
N ILE A 140 5.95 0.31 -5.67
CA ILE A 140 5.62 -1.05 -5.25
C ILE A 140 4.34 -1.01 -4.41
N ALA A 141 3.41 -1.91 -4.70
CA ALA A 141 2.25 -2.13 -3.87
C ALA A 141 2.24 -3.55 -3.31
N ILE A 142 1.93 -3.68 -2.02
CA ILE A 142 1.64 -4.98 -1.42
C ILE A 142 0.12 -5.14 -1.34
N ARG A 143 -0.38 -6.13 -2.08
CA ARG A 143 -1.82 -6.39 -2.26
C ARG A 143 -2.21 -7.70 -1.61
N ALA A 144 -3.41 -7.74 -1.02
CA ALA A 144 -4.00 -8.96 -0.46
C ALA A 144 -5.16 -9.46 -1.35
N GLY A 145 -5.31 -10.76 -1.47
CA GLY A 145 -6.41 -11.38 -2.20
C GLY A 145 -6.02 -11.96 -3.55
N MET A 146 -6.88 -11.80 -4.56
CA MET A 146 -6.63 -12.37 -5.88
C MET A 146 -5.40 -11.72 -6.54
N LYS A 147 -4.68 -12.51 -7.34
CA LYS A 147 -3.56 -12.02 -8.14
C LYS A 147 -4.05 -10.93 -9.09
N PRO A 148 -3.43 -9.74 -9.05
CA PRO A 148 -3.72 -8.70 -10.03
C PRO A 148 -3.47 -9.22 -11.46
N SER A 149 -4.44 -9.00 -12.36
CA SER A 149 -4.44 -9.56 -13.73
C SER A 149 -4.26 -8.52 -14.82
N ALA A 150 -4.20 -7.23 -14.48
CA ALA A 150 -4.00 -6.17 -15.46
C ALA A 150 -2.63 -6.31 -16.16
N ALA A 151 -2.61 -6.10 -17.48
CA ALA A 151 -1.43 -6.37 -18.32
C ALA A 151 -0.23 -5.48 -18.03
N GLU A 152 -0.47 -4.31 -17.44
CA GLU A 152 0.54 -3.34 -17.02
C GLU A 152 1.22 -3.71 -15.70
N TYR A 153 0.70 -4.70 -14.95
CA TYR A 153 1.26 -5.09 -13.67
C TYR A 153 2.09 -6.37 -13.74
N VAL A 154 3.15 -6.38 -12.95
CA VAL A 154 3.91 -7.57 -12.61
C VAL A 154 3.60 -7.92 -11.15
N ALA A 155 2.92 -9.04 -10.93
CA ALA A 155 2.57 -9.54 -9.62
C ALA A 155 3.40 -10.77 -9.26
N ARG A 156 4.14 -10.69 -8.15
CA ARG A 156 4.93 -11.78 -7.57
C ARG A 156 4.32 -12.20 -6.23
N PRO A 157 4.24 -13.50 -5.89
CA PRO A 157 3.76 -13.93 -4.59
C PRO A 157 4.75 -13.47 -3.50
N LEU A 158 4.24 -13.00 -2.36
CA LEU A 158 5.05 -12.64 -1.20
C LEU A 158 4.92 -13.71 -0.12
N ARG A 159 3.75 -13.83 0.48
CA ARG A 159 3.40 -14.84 1.48
C ARG A 159 1.89 -14.99 1.61
N ARG A 160 1.45 -15.97 2.40
CA ARG A 160 0.06 -16.05 2.83
C ARG A 160 -0.06 -15.58 4.28
N VAL A 161 -1.10 -14.82 4.58
CA VAL A 161 -1.47 -14.42 5.94
C VAL A 161 -2.69 -15.23 6.34
N GLN A 162 -2.64 -15.89 7.47
CA GLN A 162 -3.76 -16.65 8.03
C GLN A 162 -4.56 -15.77 8.98
N PHE A 163 -5.86 -15.96 9.00
CA PHE A 163 -6.75 -15.26 9.92
C PHE A 163 -7.38 -16.23 10.90
N GLY A 164 -7.59 -15.76 12.13
CA GLY A 164 -8.32 -16.45 13.18
C GLY A 164 -9.24 -15.50 13.90
N TYR A 165 -10.05 -16.04 14.81
CA TYR A 165 -10.87 -15.25 15.72
C TYR A 165 -10.29 -15.34 17.12
N PHE A 166 -9.94 -14.19 17.67
CA PHE A 166 -9.24 -14.05 18.95
C PHE A 166 -10.07 -13.26 19.94
N ALA A 167 -9.81 -13.49 21.22
CA ALA A 167 -10.36 -12.71 22.30
C ALA A 167 -9.31 -12.50 23.40
N HIS A 168 -9.52 -11.48 24.25
CA HIS A 168 -8.71 -11.29 25.43
C HIS A 168 -8.95 -12.44 26.43
N ARG A 169 -7.91 -12.98 27.03
CA ARG A 169 -7.99 -14.11 27.97
C ARG A 169 -8.95 -13.85 29.15
N ASP A 170 -9.00 -12.62 29.66
CA ASP A 170 -9.92 -12.28 30.73
C ASP A 170 -11.40 -12.24 30.29
N TYR A 171 -11.69 -11.79 29.06
CA TYR A 171 -13.02 -11.92 28.48
C TYR A 171 -13.42 -13.39 28.41
N LEU A 172 -12.54 -14.26 27.96
CA LEU A 172 -12.81 -15.69 27.92
C LEU A 172 -13.05 -16.29 29.31
N LYS A 173 -12.30 -15.87 30.34
CA LYS A 173 -12.55 -16.30 31.73
C LYS A 173 -13.92 -15.88 32.22
N SER A 174 -14.36 -14.67 31.87
CA SER A 174 -15.69 -14.16 32.32
C SER A 174 -16.86 -14.90 31.66
N VAL A 175 -16.70 -15.32 30.40
CA VAL A 175 -17.77 -16.00 29.61
C VAL A 175 -17.75 -17.52 29.84
N ASN A 176 -16.56 -18.14 29.91
CA ASN A 176 -16.42 -19.60 29.88
C ASN A 176 -16.88 -20.30 31.18
N GLY A 177 -16.95 -19.63 32.31
CA GLY A 177 -17.29 -20.29 33.57
C GLY A 177 -16.47 -21.56 33.83
N LYS A 178 -17.13 -22.67 34.23
CA LYS A 178 -16.47 -23.97 34.44
C LYS A 178 -16.41 -24.84 33.19
N LYS A 179 -17.14 -24.51 32.14
CA LYS A 179 -17.17 -25.26 30.85
C LYS A 179 -16.96 -24.28 29.70
N LYS A 180 -16.15 -24.69 28.70
CA LYS A 180 -15.98 -23.91 27.47
C LYS A 180 -17.34 -23.80 26.77
N PRO A 181 -17.89 -22.60 26.56
CA PRO A 181 -19.18 -22.42 25.91
C PRO A 181 -19.11 -22.79 24.42
N SER A 182 -20.28 -23.00 23.83
CA SER A 182 -20.41 -23.08 22.36
C SER A 182 -19.98 -21.76 21.73
N LEU A 183 -19.48 -21.79 20.51
CA LEU A 183 -19.09 -20.59 19.77
C LEU A 183 -20.22 -19.56 19.64
N SER A 184 -21.47 -20.01 19.62
CA SER A 184 -22.66 -19.14 19.57
C SER A 184 -22.90 -18.29 20.84
N HIS A 185 -22.21 -18.57 21.93
CA HIS A 185 -22.36 -17.82 23.19
C HIS A 185 -21.39 -16.64 23.32
N TYR A 186 -20.46 -16.50 22.40
CA TYR A 186 -19.55 -15.36 22.41
C TYR A 186 -20.18 -14.13 21.76
N ASP A 187 -19.82 -12.97 22.25
CA ASP A 187 -20.05 -11.69 21.57
C ASP A 187 -18.99 -11.49 20.50
N TYR A 188 -19.41 -11.09 19.31
CA TYR A 188 -18.51 -10.92 18.18
C TYR A 188 -18.33 -9.47 17.78
N ILE A 189 -17.12 -9.15 17.35
CA ILE A 189 -16.76 -7.91 16.64
C ILE A 189 -16.75 -8.26 15.16
N GLY A 190 -17.58 -7.60 14.37
CA GLY A 190 -17.77 -7.92 12.97
C GLY A 190 -17.73 -6.72 12.04
N PRO A 191 -17.81 -6.94 10.72
CA PRO A 191 -17.85 -5.87 9.75
C PRO A 191 -19.21 -5.16 9.74
N THR A 192 -19.21 -3.88 9.32
CA THR A 192 -20.43 -3.20 8.90
C THR A 192 -20.98 -3.86 7.62
N THR A 193 -22.27 -3.74 7.37
CA THR A 193 -22.96 -4.43 6.25
C THR A 193 -22.63 -3.82 4.88
N ASP A 194 -22.11 -2.62 4.85
CA ASP A 194 -21.80 -1.80 3.68
C ASP A 194 -20.35 -1.89 3.19
N THR A 195 -19.52 -2.70 3.87
CA THR A 195 -18.09 -2.81 3.53
C THR A 195 -17.77 -4.09 2.75
N ASP A 196 -16.75 -4.03 1.88
CA ASP A 196 -16.22 -5.20 1.14
C ASP A 196 -15.60 -6.27 2.04
N ILE A 197 -15.41 -5.97 3.33
CA ILE A 197 -14.98 -6.92 4.36
C ILE A 197 -15.88 -8.17 4.39
N ASN A 198 -17.17 -8.01 4.10
CA ASN A 198 -18.10 -9.14 4.00
C ASN A 198 -17.74 -10.15 2.90
N ARG A 199 -16.91 -9.76 1.92
CA ARG A 199 -16.41 -10.65 0.87
C ARG A 199 -15.15 -11.41 1.28
N SER A 200 -14.53 -11.05 2.39
CA SER A 200 -13.28 -11.67 2.86
C SER A 200 -13.54 -13.12 3.29
N PRO A 201 -12.65 -14.06 2.93
CA PRO A 201 -12.82 -15.48 3.23
C PRO A 201 -13.05 -15.76 4.71
N TYR A 202 -12.34 -15.07 5.62
CA TYR A 202 -12.48 -15.27 7.06
C TYR A 202 -13.86 -14.86 7.60
N VAL A 203 -14.51 -13.86 7.01
CA VAL A 203 -15.89 -13.48 7.39
C VAL A 203 -16.87 -14.58 7.01
N LYS A 204 -16.80 -15.09 5.77
CA LYS A 204 -17.64 -16.22 5.32
C LYS A 204 -17.43 -17.46 6.19
N TRP A 205 -16.18 -17.68 6.59
CA TRP A 205 -15.81 -18.78 7.46
C TRP A 205 -16.43 -18.64 8.87
N LEU A 206 -16.47 -17.44 9.48
CA LEU A 206 -17.18 -17.24 10.75
C LEU A 206 -18.64 -17.72 10.63
N TYR A 207 -19.33 -17.31 9.57
CA TYR A 207 -20.74 -17.72 9.38
C TYR A 207 -20.92 -19.23 9.16
N SER A 208 -19.91 -19.95 8.70
CA SER A 208 -19.97 -21.42 8.58
C SER A 208 -19.87 -22.12 9.94
N TYR A 209 -19.18 -21.52 10.92
CA TYR A 209 -19.04 -22.05 12.28
C TYR A 209 -20.12 -21.50 13.23
N VAL A 210 -20.53 -20.27 13.01
CA VAL A 210 -21.50 -19.53 13.82
C VAL A 210 -22.53 -18.90 12.87
N PRO A 211 -23.60 -19.63 12.52
CA PRO A 211 -24.56 -19.14 11.51
C PRO A 211 -25.22 -17.81 11.87
N ASN A 212 -25.41 -17.53 13.16
CA ASN A 212 -26.01 -16.30 13.69
C ASN A 212 -25.13 -15.70 14.79
N PRO A 213 -23.96 -15.10 14.42
CA PRO A 213 -23.09 -14.50 15.41
C PRO A 213 -23.76 -13.26 16.03
N HIS A 214 -23.73 -13.15 17.35
CA HIS A 214 -24.19 -11.95 18.06
C HIS A 214 -23.11 -10.87 17.95
N PHE A 215 -23.31 -9.87 17.08
CA PHE A 215 -22.37 -8.77 16.92
C PHE A 215 -22.70 -7.64 17.90
N VAL A 216 -21.84 -7.45 18.89
CA VAL A 216 -21.92 -6.34 19.87
C VAL A 216 -21.24 -5.06 19.34
N LEU A 217 -20.34 -5.20 18.38
CA LEU A 217 -19.66 -4.09 17.72
C LEU A 217 -19.49 -4.41 16.23
N ARG A 218 -19.74 -3.42 15.37
CA ARG A 218 -19.48 -3.53 13.93
C ARG A 218 -18.52 -2.42 13.50
N LEU A 219 -17.52 -2.79 12.71
CA LEU A 219 -16.41 -1.93 12.29
C LEU A 219 -16.34 -1.89 10.77
N ASN A 220 -16.11 -0.70 10.22
CA ASN A 220 -15.79 -0.50 8.81
C ASN A 220 -14.28 -0.59 8.54
N ASP A 221 -13.46 -0.52 9.59
CA ASP A 221 -12.01 -0.70 9.54
C ASP A 221 -11.62 -1.95 10.34
N PHE A 222 -11.04 -2.92 9.63
CA PHE A 222 -10.61 -4.19 10.22
C PHE A 222 -9.56 -4.00 11.33
N GLU A 223 -8.74 -2.97 11.25
CA GLU A 223 -7.67 -2.71 12.22
C GLU A 223 -8.19 -2.25 13.58
N ALA A 224 -9.39 -1.70 13.63
CA ALA A 224 -10.07 -1.39 14.87
C ALA A 224 -10.49 -2.65 15.66
N SER A 225 -10.38 -3.86 15.05
CA SER A 225 -10.66 -5.12 15.76
C SER A 225 -9.69 -5.35 16.91
N LEU A 226 -8.40 -5.11 16.73
CA LEU A 226 -7.38 -5.32 17.76
C LEU A 226 -7.65 -4.49 19.04
N PRO A 227 -7.79 -3.16 19.00
CA PRO A 227 -8.09 -2.38 20.19
C PRO A 227 -9.43 -2.77 20.85
N ALA A 228 -10.43 -3.16 20.07
CA ALA A 228 -11.71 -3.63 20.61
C ALA A 228 -11.55 -4.97 21.36
N ILE A 229 -10.75 -5.90 20.84
CA ILE A 229 -10.43 -7.18 21.51
C ILE A 229 -9.65 -6.92 22.80
N LEU A 230 -8.63 -6.06 22.76
CA LEU A 230 -7.83 -5.68 23.92
C LEU A 230 -8.69 -5.00 25.01
N ALA A 231 -9.68 -4.21 24.59
CA ALA A 231 -10.69 -3.62 25.50
C ALA A 231 -11.73 -4.64 26.00
N LYS A 232 -11.61 -5.93 25.64
CA LYS A 232 -12.49 -7.02 26.09
C LYS A 232 -13.93 -6.90 25.59
N VAL A 233 -14.15 -6.21 24.46
CA VAL A 233 -15.49 -6.03 23.89
C VAL A 233 -16.06 -7.36 23.41
N GLY A 234 -15.21 -8.27 22.88
CA GLY A 234 -15.66 -9.56 22.40
C GLY A 234 -14.59 -10.29 21.56
N VAL A 235 -15.06 -11.22 20.74
CA VAL A 235 -14.24 -12.04 19.83
C VAL A 235 -14.16 -11.35 18.48
N GLY A 236 -12.96 -11.08 17.99
CA GLY A 236 -12.74 -10.42 16.71
C GLY A 236 -11.75 -11.17 15.82
N ALA A 237 -11.82 -10.91 14.51
CA ALA A 237 -10.88 -11.46 13.57
C ALA A 237 -9.55 -10.70 13.61
N LEU A 238 -8.43 -11.42 13.61
CA LEU A 238 -7.07 -10.88 13.48
C LEU A 238 -6.24 -11.76 12.54
N ALA A 239 -5.26 -11.15 11.91
CA ALA A 239 -4.20 -11.88 11.25
C ALA A 239 -3.28 -12.54 12.30
N ASP A 240 -2.77 -13.73 11.99
CA ASP A 240 -1.91 -14.54 12.86
C ASP A 240 -0.69 -13.78 13.38
N HIS A 241 0.02 -13.07 12.50
CA HIS A 241 1.20 -12.29 12.84
C HIS A 241 0.90 -11.09 13.76
N ILE A 242 -0.31 -10.51 13.68
CA ILE A 242 -0.71 -9.43 14.59
C ILE A 242 -1.07 -10.01 15.96
N ALA A 243 -1.81 -11.13 15.99
CA ALA A 243 -2.21 -11.73 17.25
C ALA A 243 -1.01 -12.30 18.04
N ALA A 244 0.05 -12.72 17.35
CA ALA A 244 1.26 -13.27 17.96
C ALA A 244 2.04 -12.28 18.82
N ASP A 245 1.86 -10.97 18.60
CA ASP A 245 2.54 -9.92 19.37
C ASP A 245 1.87 -9.65 20.74
N PHE A 246 0.74 -10.32 21.06
CA PHE A 246 -0.07 -10.05 22.25
C PHE A 246 -0.33 -11.33 23.05
N ASP A 247 0.42 -11.53 24.11
CA ASP A 247 0.29 -12.70 25.00
C ASP A 247 -1.06 -12.79 25.72
N GLU A 248 -1.74 -11.65 25.91
CA GLU A 248 -3.06 -11.57 26.49
C GLU A 248 -4.19 -12.05 25.59
N LEU A 249 -3.91 -12.29 24.32
CA LEU A 249 -4.89 -12.85 23.37
C LEU A 249 -4.85 -14.38 23.38
N ALA A 250 -6.01 -14.96 23.08
CA ALA A 250 -6.13 -16.39 22.84
C ALA A 250 -7.05 -16.66 21.65
N PRO A 251 -6.75 -17.67 20.82
CA PRO A 251 -7.60 -18.04 19.71
C PRO A 251 -8.88 -18.73 20.22
N VAL A 252 -10.03 -18.22 19.78
CA VAL A 252 -11.34 -18.85 19.93
C VAL A 252 -11.57 -19.79 18.75
N ILE A 253 -11.26 -19.31 17.56
CA ILE A 253 -11.18 -20.08 16.32
C ILE A 253 -9.76 -19.85 15.75
N PRO A 254 -8.92 -20.89 15.75
CA PRO A 254 -7.50 -20.74 15.38
C PRO A 254 -7.35 -20.39 13.89
N PRO A 255 -6.27 -19.68 13.52
CA PRO A 255 -5.90 -19.46 12.12
C PRO A 255 -5.78 -20.78 11.37
N SER A 256 -6.18 -20.81 10.10
CA SER A 256 -6.11 -21.99 9.26
C SER A 256 -5.71 -21.65 7.82
N ARG A 257 -5.36 -22.68 7.03
CA ARG A 257 -5.11 -22.52 5.60
C ARG A 257 -6.34 -22.04 4.83
N ASP A 258 -7.53 -22.48 5.24
CA ASP A 258 -8.80 -22.13 4.59
C ASP A 258 -9.15 -20.65 4.75
N THR A 259 -8.63 -20.01 5.80
CA THR A 259 -8.82 -18.59 6.09
C THR A 259 -7.62 -17.75 5.67
N SER A 260 -6.69 -18.32 4.90
CA SER A 260 -5.50 -17.61 4.48
C SER A 260 -5.74 -16.75 3.24
N VAL A 261 -5.12 -15.58 3.24
CA VAL A 261 -5.15 -14.62 2.12
C VAL A 261 -3.75 -14.47 1.55
N PRO A 262 -3.54 -14.67 0.24
CA PRO A 262 -2.24 -14.45 -0.37
C PRO A 262 -1.93 -12.95 -0.42
N LEU A 263 -0.66 -12.62 -0.19
CA LEU A 263 -0.10 -11.29 -0.43
C LEU A 263 0.74 -11.31 -1.70
N TRP A 264 0.63 -10.25 -2.48
CA TRP A 264 1.31 -10.05 -3.74
C TRP A 264 2.17 -8.80 -3.70
N ILE A 265 3.39 -8.88 -4.19
CA ILE A 265 4.20 -7.72 -4.55
C ILE A 265 3.79 -7.35 -5.97
N VAL A 266 3.32 -6.13 -6.15
CA VAL A 266 2.84 -5.62 -7.44
C VAL A 266 3.67 -4.41 -7.81
N THR A 267 4.18 -4.41 -9.05
CA THR A 267 4.92 -3.29 -9.64
C THR A 267 4.37 -3.00 -11.03
N HIS A 268 4.49 -1.76 -11.50
CA HIS A 268 4.24 -1.49 -12.90
C HIS A 268 5.35 -2.14 -13.77
N ARG A 269 4.99 -2.68 -14.94
CA ARG A 269 5.93 -3.38 -15.83
C ARG A 269 7.15 -2.54 -16.22
N ASP A 270 6.99 -1.22 -16.33
CA ASP A 270 8.06 -0.30 -16.70
C ASP A 270 9.05 -0.08 -15.55
N LEU A 271 8.62 -0.28 -14.30
CA LEU A 271 9.44 -0.11 -13.09
C LEU A 271 10.07 -1.41 -12.60
N LYS A 272 9.67 -2.58 -13.12
CA LYS A 272 10.15 -3.89 -12.64
C LYS A 272 11.66 -4.08 -12.70
N ASN A 273 12.35 -3.39 -13.64
CA ASN A 273 13.80 -3.47 -13.86
C ASN A 273 14.53 -2.22 -13.33
N VAL A 274 13.84 -1.33 -12.63
CA VAL A 274 14.46 -0.19 -11.94
C VAL A 274 15.19 -0.72 -10.72
N ALA A 275 16.51 -0.51 -10.63
CA ALA A 275 17.37 -1.18 -9.67
C ALA A 275 16.91 -1.00 -8.21
N LYS A 276 16.45 0.20 -7.80
CA LYS A 276 15.91 0.43 -6.44
C LYS A 276 14.66 -0.41 -6.16
N VAL A 277 13.83 -0.65 -7.18
CA VAL A 277 12.59 -1.47 -7.06
C VAL A 277 12.96 -2.95 -7.00
N GLU A 278 13.85 -3.40 -7.89
CA GLU A 278 14.29 -4.79 -7.97
C GLU A 278 14.95 -5.25 -6.66
N GLU A 279 15.85 -4.44 -6.11
CA GLU A 279 16.53 -4.74 -4.85
C GLU A 279 15.57 -4.79 -3.66
N PHE A 280 14.59 -3.88 -3.58
CA PHE A 280 13.59 -3.96 -2.53
C PHE A 280 12.72 -5.22 -2.66
N VAL A 281 12.30 -5.57 -3.89
CA VAL A 281 11.53 -6.79 -4.15
C VAL A 281 12.33 -8.03 -3.77
N ARG A 282 13.63 -8.07 -4.02
CA ARG A 282 14.51 -9.16 -3.60
C ARG A 282 14.55 -9.27 -2.06
N ILE A 283 14.88 -8.19 -1.37
CA ILE A 283 15.00 -8.18 0.11
C ILE A 283 13.66 -8.53 0.78
N VAL A 284 12.55 -7.94 0.35
CA VAL A 284 11.25 -8.23 0.96
C VAL A 284 10.81 -9.68 0.73
N SER A 285 11.19 -10.29 -0.39
CA SER A 285 10.92 -11.71 -0.68
C SER A 285 11.78 -12.62 0.20
N GLU A 286 13.06 -12.32 0.38
CA GLU A 286 13.97 -13.09 1.23
C GLU A 286 13.55 -13.03 2.72
N VAL A 287 13.26 -11.83 3.24
CA VAL A 287 12.87 -11.62 4.64
C VAL A 287 11.54 -12.30 4.98
N ASN A 288 10.57 -12.30 4.05
CA ASN A 288 9.25 -12.89 4.31
C ASN A 288 9.14 -14.37 3.95
N GLY A 289 10.20 -14.99 3.46
CA GLY A 289 10.21 -16.36 2.97
C GLY A 289 9.30 -16.49 1.74
N ALA A 290 9.86 -16.32 0.53
CA ALA A 290 9.08 -16.44 -0.70
C ALA A 290 8.32 -17.77 -0.72
N ILE A 291 7.01 -17.70 -0.97
CA ILE A 291 6.21 -18.91 -1.19
C ILE A 291 6.59 -19.42 -2.58
N GLU A 292 7.13 -20.64 -2.63
CA GLU A 292 7.14 -21.41 -3.88
C GLU A 292 5.70 -21.49 -4.39
N GLU A 293 5.49 -21.13 -5.66
CA GLU A 293 4.19 -21.26 -6.31
C GLU A 293 3.73 -22.73 -6.22
N CYS A 294 2.61 -22.97 -5.50
CA CYS A 294 1.86 -24.21 -5.62
C CYS A 294 0.77 -24.04 -6.67
#